data_1043196daf2dbbd2817779c0f2a32b68
#
_entry.id   1043196daf2dbbd2817779c0f2a32b68
#
_cell.length_a   1.000
_cell.length_b   1.000
_cell.length_c   1.000
_cell.angle_alpha   90.00
_cell.angle_beta   90.00
_cell.angle_gamma   90.00
#
_symmetry.space_group_name_H-M   'P 1'
#
loop_
_entity.id
_entity.type
_entity.pdbx_description
1 polymer ?
#
loop_
_entity_poly.entity_id
_entity_poly.type
_entity_poly.pdbx_seq_one_letter_code
_entity_poly.pdbx_strand_id
1 'polypeptide(L)'
;LSKFLIIEGSGGIGKSTLMKHLFLSELELKDYIPIFIELKDFNEEGHLDLEKLLLKKLNQFHNTFQEEYLDYALQSGCFLFLLDGYDELYSENQKEFFKKLNDFCDKYPENHYILSSRPYSESEFIEFQRFTVLKAVPFTKEQAISLITKIEYPDEELKDKFIRDLESGLYDRHKSFASNPLLLNIMLSTYNDYAKIPQKLHLFYYQAFDTMLSKHDATKSYRRKLLSDLSSDTFKECFAIFCFLTYQKAKTEFTFPEIDEIFKKFPPRIKNVLNIGNFIHDLENCLCVLYKEGNRYKFSHRSFQEYFVAYFLNIQTDSKMRDYSFRLIESGKFSTSADSVFPMLEDMSTQRFNNNILIPLLDKFEESKSDEEDLFEYYILNFPVKIIVNSDSNNTPLSLGFTHVKDNLKSFIYYFFDSTIDYTSYRTIDNNSLISFCKDNNLIGKPIEPEELIKNKELLDLFKKSWVGQKILSLTHYKQKLIEDLKE
;
A
#
# COMPACT_ATOMS: atom_id res chain seq x y z
N LEU A 1 6.16 -27.65 -3.93
CA LEU A 1 5.88 -26.22 -3.68
C LEU A 1 7.13 -25.58 -3.08
N SER A 2 7.45 -24.34 -3.44
CA SER A 2 8.57 -23.61 -2.85
C SER A 2 8.34 -23.44 -1.35
N LYS A 3 9.40 -23.60 -0.53
CA LYS A 3 9.32 -23.36 0.91
C LYS A 3 9.26 -21.88 1.26
N PHE A 4 9.65 -21.01 0.33
CA PHE A 4 9.75 -19.56 0.51
C PHE A 4 8.83 -18.87 -0.49
N LEU A 5 7.76 -18.27 -0.01
CA LEU A 5 6.74 -17.62 -0.85
C LEU A 5 6.50 -16.18 -0.42
N ILE A 6 6.31 -15.29 -1.39
CA ILE A 6 5.73 -13.95 -1.18
C ILE A 6 4.39 -13.91 -1.89
N ILE A 7 3.34 -13.52 -1.18
CA ILE A 7 2.01 -13.25 -1.73
C ILE A 7 1.88 -11.75 -1.90
N GLU A 8 2.02 -11.30 -3.14
CA GLU A 8 1.89 -9.91 -3.52
C GLU A 8 0.45 -9.61 -4.00
N GLY A 9 -0.11 -8.48 -3.59
CA GLY A 9 -1.43 -8.07 -4.08
C GLY A 9 -1.91 -6.74 -3.52
N SER A 10 -2.78 -6.05 -4.26
CA SER A 10 -3.35 -4.76 -3.87
C SER A 10 -4.09 -4.80 -2.54
N GLY A 11 -4.34 -3.62 -1.96
CA GLY A 11 -5.17 -3.50 -0.76
C GLY A 11 -6.57 -4.07 -0.98
N GLY A 12 -7.09 -4.79 0.00
CA GLY A 12 -8.42 -5.39 -0.07
C GLY A 12 -8.58 -6.65 -0.93
N ILE A 13 -7.50 -7.15 -1.56
CA ILE A 13 -7.54 -8.37 -2.40
C ILE A 13 -7.70 -9.67 -1.58
N GLY A 14 -7.56 -9.60 -0.25
CA GLY A 14 -7.78 -10.75 0.63
C GLY A 14 -6.51 -11.44 1.14
N LYS A 15 -5.31 -10.84 1.03
CA LYS A 15 -4.04 -11.45 1.49
C LYS A 15 -4.09 -11.90 2.95
N SER A 16 -4.44 -11.01 3.87
CA SER A 16 -4.52 -11.35 5.31
C SER A 16 -5.59 -12.39 5.60
N THR A 17 -6.70 -12.38 4.84
CA THR A 17 -7.73 -13.42 4.92
C THR A 17 -7.19 -14.77 4.48
N LEU A 18 -6.41 -14.80 3.39
CA LEU A 18 -5.75 -16.02 2.93
C LEU A 18 -4.73 -16.53 3.96
N MET A 19 -3.92 -15.64 4.56
CA MET A 19 -2.96 -16.03 5.61
C MET A 19 -3.67 -16.64 6.82
N LYS A 20 -4.78 -16.06 7.27
CA LYS A 20 -5.61 -16.60 8.36
C LYS A 20 -6.27 -17.93 7.96
N HIS A 21 -6.71 -18.05 6.71
CA HIS A 21 -7.27 -19.32 6.21
C HIS A 21 -6.20 -20.43 6.19
N LEU A 22 -5.00 -20.14 5.71
CA LEU A 22 -3.88 -21.09 5.74
C LEU A 22 -3.55 -21.52 7.17
N PHE A 23 -3.53 -20.55 8.10
CA PHE A 23 -3.31 -20.85 9.52
C PHE A 23 -4.35 -21.84 10.08
N LEU A 24 -5.64 -21.56 9.85
CA LEU A 24 -6.72 -22.42 10.34
C LEU A 24 -6.72 -23.80 9.65
N SER A 25 -6.47 -23.83 8.34
CA SER A 25 -6.40 -25.09 7.59
C SER A 25 -5.27 -25.98 8.09
N GLU A 26 -4.11 -25.39 8.42
CA GLU A 26 -2.97 -26.15 8.91
C GLU A 26 -3.20 -26.70 10.33
N LEU A 27 -3.96 -25.99 11.17
CA LEU A 27 -4.40 -26.51 12.47
C LEU A 27 -5.27 -27.77 12.34
N GLU A 28 -6.03 -27.90 11.24
CA GLU A 28 -6.84 -29.08 10.95
C GLU A 28 -6.00 -30.22 10.32
N LEU A 29 -5.14 -29.89 9.34
CA LEU A 29 -4.29 -30.83 8.62
C LEU A 29 -3.16 -31.40 9.50
N LYS A 30 -2.58 -30.56 10.35
CA LYS A 30 -1.49 -30.92 11.28
C LYS A 30 -0.20 -31.39 10.60
N ASP A 31 0.04 -30.94 9.37
CA ASP A 31 1.28 -31.25 8.65
C ASP A 31 2.43 -30.39 9.20
N TYR A 32 2.13 -29.13 9.55
CA TYR A 32 3.08 -28.17 10.13
C TYR A 32 2.47 -27.49 11.36
N ILE A 33 3.33 -26.86 12.16
CA ILE A 33 2.92 -25.96 13.26
C ILE A 33 2.82 -24.55 12.68
N PRO A 34 1.59 -24.00 12.46
CA PRO A 34 1.45 -22.70 11.88
C PRO A 34 1.75 -21.59 12.90
N ILE A 35 2.58 -20.63 12.51
CA ILE A 35 2.92 -19.44 13.29
C ILE A 35 2.48 -18.21 12.51
N PHE A 36 1.50 -17.48 13.02
CA PHE A 36 1.01 -16.26 12.42
C PHE A 36 1.61 -15.02 13.11
N ILE A 37 2.26 -14.15 12.32
CA ILE A 37 2.93 -12.93 12.77
C ILE A 37 2.45 -11.75 11.93
N GLU A 38 1.84 -10.75 12.57
CA GLU A 38 1.59 -9.45 11.94
C GLU A 38 2.88 -8.61 12.03
N LEU A 39 3.47 -8.29 10.87
CA LEU A 39 4.79 -7.65 10.82
C LEU A 39 4.81 -6.23 11.37
N LYS A 40 3.66 -5.54 11.38
CA LYS A 40 3.52 -4.22 12.02
C LYS A 40 3.90 -4.22 13.51
N ASP A 41 3.81 -5.37 14.21
CA ASP A 41 4.18 -5.49 15.62
C ASP A 41 5.67 -5.14 15.84
N PHE A 42 6.53 -5.36 14.83
CA PHE A 42 7.94 -5.01 14.89
C PHE A 42 8.21 -3.50 14.86
N ASN A 43 7.25 -2.68 14.46
CA ASN A 43 7.42 -1.23 14.48
C ASN A 43 7.48 -0.65 15.89
N GLU A 44 6.93 -1.34 16.88
CA GLU A 44 6.83 -0.86 18.27
C GLU A 44 7.94 -1.43 19.17
N GLU A 45 8.47 -2.61 18.88
CA GLU A 45 9.37 -3.34 19.79
C GLU A 45 10.86 -2.96 19.66
N GLY A 46 11.25 -2.18 18.65
CA GLY A 46 12.64 -1.68 18.47
C GLY A 46 13.70 -2.77 18.23
N HIS A 47 13.34 -4.03 18.29
CA HIS A 47 14.22 -5.18 18.05
C HIS A 47 13.52 -6.21 17.15
N LEU A 48 13.98 -6.29 15.92
CA LEU A 48 13.54 -7.26 14.91
C LEU A 48 14.23 -8.63 15.15
N ASP A 49 13.78 -9.36 16.16
CA ASP A 49 14.33 -10.67 16.50
C ASP A 49 13.21 -11.72 16.51
N LEU A 50 13.15 -12.51 15.43
CA LEU A 50 12.11 -13.52 15.23
C LEU A 50 12.16 -14.62 16.30
N GLU A 51 13.34 -15.05 16.75
CA GLU A 51 13.49 -16.07 17.77
C GLU A 51 12.93 -15.59 19.12
N LYS A 52 13.27 -14.35 19.51
CA LYS A 52 12.74 -13.76 20.75
C LYS A 52 11.24 -13.54 20.69
N LEU A 53 10.72 -13.11 19.52
CA LEU A 53 9.28 -12.95 19.34
C LEU A 53 8.56 -14.28 19.48
N LEU A 54 9.10 -15.35 18.87
CA LEU A 54 8.55 -16.69 18.99
C LEU A 54 8.56 -17.19 20.43
N LEU A 55 9.68 -17.06 21.13
CA LEU A 55 9.78 -17.40 22.55
C LEU A 55 8.76 -16.64 23.39
N LYS A 56 8.62 -15.33 23.15
CA LYS A 56 7.63 -14.49 23.84
C LYS A 56 6.21 -14.99 23.59
N LYS A 57 5.85 -15.30 22.34
CA LYS A 57 4.53 -15.81 21.97
C LYS A 57 4.27 -17.19 22.58
N LEU A 58 5.23 -18.10 22.54
CA LEU A 58 5.10 -19.44 23.11
C LEU A 58 4.99 -19.40 24.65
N ASN A 59 5.75 -18.53 25.29
CA ASN A 59 5.73 -18.35 26.75
C ASN A 59 4.44 -17.65 27.27
N GLN A 60 3.64 -17.03 26.40
CA GLN A 60 2.30 -16.57 26.77
C GLN A 60 1.35 -17.73 27.05
N PHE A 61 1.59 -18.90 26.47
CA PHE A 61 0.76 -20.09 26.67
C PHE A 61 1.35 -21.08 27.68
N HIS A 62 2.68 -21.12 27.83
CA HIS A 62 3.39 -22.00 28.77
C HIS A 62 4.65 -21.30 29.30
N ASN A 63 4.67 -21.01 30.60
CA ASN A 63 5.76 -20.27 31.28
C ASN A 63 7.15 -20.97 31.33
N THR A 64 7.38 -22.04 30.57
CA THR A 64 8.58 -22.89 30.69
C THR A 64 9.21 -23.30 29.36
N PHE A 65 8.87 -22.62 28.26
CA PHE A 65 9.50 -22.97 26.99
C PHE A 65 10.95 -22.46 26.98
N GLN A 66 11.92 -23.40 26.96
CA GLN A 66 13.35 -23.07 26.96
C GLN A 66 13.84 -22.84 25.53
N GLU A 67 14.81 -21.95 25.37
CA GLU A 67 15.40 -21.55 24.09
C GLU A 67 15.96 -22.74 23.29
N GLU A 68 16.56 -23.71 24.01
CA GLU A 68 17.12 -24.94 23.43
C GLU A 68 16.07 -25.85 22.75
N TYR A 69 14.86 -25.92 23.30
CA TYR A 69 13.76 -26.69 22.69
C TYR A 69 13.22 -25.98 21.45
N LEU A 70 13.20 -24.65 21.44
CA LEU A 70 12.79 -23.88 20.27
C LEU A 70 13.77 -24.07 19.12
N ASP A 71 15.08 -23.98 19.38
CA ASP A 71 16.11 -24.19 18.35
C ASP A 71 16.01 -25.59 17.74
N TYR A 72 15.86 -26.62 18.57
CA TYR A 72 15.66 -27.99 18.08
C TYR A 72 14.41 -28.14 17.20
N ALA A 73 13.28 -27.54 17.62
CA ALA A 73 12.05 -27.59 16.86
C ALA A 73 12.17 -26.83 15.53
N LEU A 74 12.85 -25.66 15.53
CA LEU A 74 13.11 -24.89 14.30
C LEU A 74 14.00 -25.64 13.32
N GLN A 75 15.00 -26.37 13.80
CA GLN A 75 15.87 -27.23 12.98
C GLN A 75 15.12 -28.41 12.36
N SER A 76 14.06 -28.90 13.00
CA SER A 76 13.28 -30.04 12.50
C SER A 76 12.43 -29.70 11.26
N GLY A 77 12.25 -28.41 10.94
CA GLY A 77 11.49 -27.97 9.77
C GLY A 77 9.97 -28.17 9.89
N CYS A 78 9.45 -28.25 11.12
CA CYS A 78 8.03 -28.51 11.36
C CYS A 78 7.13 -27.25 11.36
N PHE A 79 7.69 -26.05 11.13
CA PHE A 79 6.93 -24.82 11.18
C PHE A 79 6.51 -24.30 9.81
N LEU A 80 5.30 -23.69 9.78
CA LEU A 80 4.81 -22.84 8.72
C LEU A 80 4.71 -21.40 9.24
N PHE A 81 5.64 -20.54 8.84
CA PHE A 81 5.62 -19.12 9.19
C PHE A 81 4.74 -18.34 8.22
N LEU A 82 3.72 -17.69 8.75
CA LEU A 82 2.78 -16.82 8.05
C LEU A 82 3.05 -15.38 8.49
N LEU A 83 3.84 -14.65 7.69
CA LEU A 83 4.33 -13.30 7.97
C LEU A 83 3.44 -12.30 7.21
N ASP A 84 2.50 -11.68 7.90
CA ASP A 84 1.49 -10.84 7.25
C ASP A 84 1.86 -9.36 7.30
N GLY A 85 1.79 -8.67 6.14
CA GLY A 85 1.87 -7.22 6.04
C GLY A 85 3.28 -6.64 6.02
N TYR A 86 4.17 -7.09 5.15
CA TYR A 86 5.51 -6.49 4.97
C TYR A 86 5.44 -4.98 4.63
N ASP A 87 4.46 -4.58 3.84
CA ASP A 87 4.18 -3.17 3.51
C ASP A 87 3.72 -2.31 4.72
N GLU A 88 3.42 -2.92 5.85
CA GLU A 88 3.04 -2.25 7.08
C GLU A 88 4.24 -1.95 8.00
N LEU A 89 5.43 -2.49 7.68
CA LEU A 89 6.67 -2.12 8.33
C LEU A 89 7.08 -0.69 7.94
N TYR A 90 7.63 0.05 8.91
CA TYR A 90 8.27 1.33 8.61
C TYR A 90 9.45 1.11 7.65
N SER A 91 9.64 2.02 6.71
CA SER A 91 10.70 1.91 5.69
C SER A 91 12.10 1.74 6.30
N GLU A 92 12.35 2.36 7.46
CA GLU A 92 13.59 2.20 8.23
C GLU A 92 13.78 0.77 8.78
N ASN A 93 12.66 0.09 9.11
CA ASN A 93 12.68 -1.25 9.65
C ASN A 93 12.70 -2.35 8.58
N GLN A 94 12.24 -2.06 7.36
CA GLN A 94 12.11 -3.04 6.29
C GLN A 94 13.44 -3.73 5.94
N LYS A 95 14.53 -2.96 5.83
CA LYS A 95 15.87 -3.52 5.55
C LYS A 95 16.40 -4.39 6.65
N GLU A 96 16.27 -3.92 7.89
CA GLU A 96 16.74 -4.67 9.04
C GLU A 96 15.94 -5.97 9.17
N PHE A 97 14.61 -5.89 9.02
CA PHE A 97 13.74 -7.06 9.02
C PHE A 97 14.14 -8.04 7.94
N PHE A 98 14.33 -7.55 6.71
CA PHE A 98 14.72 -8.40 5.59
C PHE A 98 16.03 -9.15 5.82
N LYS A 99 17.05 -8.43 6.30
CA LYS A 99 18.34 -9.06 6.65
C LYS A 99 18.16 -10.15 7.71
N LYS A 100 17.44 -9.84 8.79
CA LYS A 100 17.18 -10.81 9.87
C LYS A 100 16.31 -11.98 9.44
N LEU A 101 15.35 -11.75 8.55
CA LEU A 101 14.55 -12.83 7.96
C LEU A 101 15.42 -13.76 7.12
N ASN A 102 16.32 -13.21 6.30
CA ASN A 102 17.24 -14.04 5.52
C ASN A 102 18.18 -14.83 6.43
N ASP A 103 18.77 -14.19 7.44
CA ASP A 103 19.65 -14.87 8.42
C ASP A 103 18.87 -16.01 9.14
N PHE A 104 17.61 -15.76 9.49
CA PHE A 104 16.73 -16.76 10.10
C PHE A 104 16.39 -17.91 9.14
N CYS A 105 16.10 -17.60 7.88
CA CYS A 105 15.87 -18.60 6.84
C CYS A 105 17.12 -19.41 6.51
N ASP A 106 18.31 -18.82 6.61
CA ASP A 106 19.59 -19.53 6.45
C ASP A 106 19.87 -20.48 7.60
N LYS A 107 19.54 -20.07 8.82
CA LYS A 107 19.69 -20.90 10.01
C LYS A 107 18.69 -22.07 10.05
N TYR A 108 17.45 -21.85 9.54
CA TYR A 108 16.35 -22.82 9.61
C TYR A 108 15.70 -23.08 8.24
N PRO A 109 16.44 -23.58 7.24
CA PRO A 109 15.97 -23.64 5.84
C PRO A 109 14.90 -24.69 5.59
N GLU A 110 14.66 -25.61 6.53
CA GLU A 110 13.71 -26.71 6.36
C GLU A 110 12.26 -26.28 6.61
N ASN A 111 12.02 -25.14 7.30
CA ASN A 111 10.69 -24.62 7.55
C ASN A 111 10.08 -23.97 6.30
N HIS A 112 8.78 -23.70 6.38
CA HIS A 112 8.02 -23.00 5.34
C HIS A 112 7.78 -21.55 5.74
N TYR A 113 7.94 -20.62 4.78
CA TYR A 113 7.85 -19.19 5.00
C TYR A 113 6.93 -18.58 3.94
N ILE A 114 5.84 -17.98 4.37
CA ILE A 114 4.93 -17.24 3.49
C ILE A 114 4.85 -15.80 4.00
N LEU A 115 5.25 -14.87 3.16
CA LEU A 115 5.22 -13.43 3.42
C LEU A 115 4.09 -12.80 2.61
N SER A 116 3.28 -11.93 3.19
CA SER A 116 2.32 -11.13 2.44
C SER A 116 2.78 -9.69 2.30
N SER A 117 2.51 -9.06 1.14
CA SER A 117 2.83 -7.67 0.90
C SER A 117 1.90 -7.04 -0.15
N ARG A 118 1.80 -5.70 -0.15
CA ARG A 118 1.31 -4.97 -1.32
C ARG A 118 2.37 -5.01 -2.43
N PRO A 119 2.01 -4.64 -3.69
CA PRO A 119 2.97 -4.59 -4.78
C PRO A 119 4.13 -3.65 -4.43
N TYR A 120 5.33 -4.16 -4.60
CA TYR A 120 6.57 -3.40 -4.59
C TYR A 120 7.13 -3.35 -6.02
N SER A 121 8.02 -2.40 -6.29
CA SER A 121 8.76 -2.44 -7.53
C SER A 121 9.59 -3.74 -7.61
N GLU A 122 9.75 -4.30 -8.80
CA GLU A 122 10.54 -5.53 -9.00
C GLU A 122 11.94 -5.43 -8.40
N SER A 123 12.48 -4.21 -8.31
CA SER A 123 13.78 -3.91 -7.72
C SER A 123 13.84 -4.10 -6.20
N GLU A 124 12.74 -3.88 -5.48
CA GLU A 124 12.70 -4.07 -4.03
C GLU A 124 12.65 -5.55 -3.67
N PHE A 125 12.07 -6.40 -4.53
CA PHE A 125 12.10 -7.85 -4.37
C PHE A 125 13.41 -8.52 -4.82
N ILE A 126 14.34 -7.81 -5.46
CA ILE A 126 15.68 -8.35 -5.79
C ILE A 126 16.40 -8.82 -4.51
N GLU A 127 16.14 -8.18 -3.39
CA GLU A 127 16.67 -8.64 -2.09
C GLU A 127 16.08 -9.99 -1.67
N PHE A 128 14.88 -10.36 -2.10
CA PHE A 128 14.18 -11.61 -1.79
C PHE A 128 14.49 -12.75 -2.78
N GLN A 129 15.71 -12.89 -3.28
CA GLN A 129 16.09 -13.89 -4.31
C GLN A 129 15.71 -15.33 -3.95
N ARG A 130 15.59 -15.65 -2.67
CA ARG A 130 15.18 -16.96 -2.18
C ARG A 130 13.68 -17.20 -2.33
N PHE A 131 12.89 -16.13 -2.33
CA PHE A 131 11.43 -16.23 -2.30
C PHE A 131 10.85 -16.26 -3.71
N THR A 132 9.88 -17.15 -3.92
CA THR A 132 9.05 -17.14 -5.13
C THR A 132 7.89 -16.19 -4.92
N VAL A 133 7.77 -15.19 -5.79
CA VAL A 133 6.68 -14.21 -5.73
C VAL A 133 5.44 -14.76 -6.44
N LEU A 134 4.34 -14.83 -5.70
CA LEU A 134 3.00 -15.18 -6.20
C LEU A 134 2.15 -13.92 -6.20
N LYS A 135 1.65 -13.53 -7.37
CA LYS A 135 0.75 -12.37 -7.50
C LYS A 135 -0.69 -12.79 -7.27
N ALA A 136 -1.35 -12.20 -6.27
CA ALA A 136 -2.78 -12.34 -6.08
C ALA A 136 -3.51 -11.68 -7.25
N VAL A 137 -4.25 -12.47 -8.01
CA VAL A 137 -5.01 -11.97 -9.16
C VAL A 137 -6.37 -11.45 -8.72
N PRO A 138 -6.88 -10.40 -9.38
CA PRO A 138 -8.24 -9.92 -9.16
C PRO A 138 -9.26 -11.03 -9.39
N PHE A 139 -10.39 -11.00 -8.68
CA PHE A 139 -11.47 -11.96 -8.84
C PHE A 139 -12.02 -11.97 -10.27
N THR A 140 -12.32 -13.16 -10.77
CA THR A 140 -13.17 -13.34 -11.94
C THR A 140 -14.61 -13.00 -11.56
N LYS A 141 -15.48 -12.88 -12.56
CA LYS A 141 -16.92 -12.65 -12.35
C LYS A 141 -17.55 -13.75 -11.50
N GLU A 142 -17.21 -15.00 -11.77
CA GLU A 142 -17.67 -16.18 -11.04
C GLU A 142 -17.22 -16.16 -9.58
N GLN A 143 -15.98 -15.76 -9.32
CA GLN A 143 -15.44 -15.64 -7.96
C GLN A 143 -16.11 -14.50 -7.20
N ALA A 144 -16.37 -13.36 -7.86
CA ALA A 144 -17.10 -12.24 -7.28
C ALA A 144 -18.52 -12.65 -6.88
N ILE A 145 -19.25 -13.31 -7.75
CA ILE A 145 -20.59 -13.84 -7.50
C ILE A 145 -20.55 -14.88 -6.36
N SER A 146 -19.58 -15.80 -6.38
CA SER A 146 -19.41 -16.80 -5.33
C SER A 146 -19.17 -16.17 -3.96
N LEU A 147 -18.38 -15.10 -3.89
CA LEU A 147 -18.17 -14.37 -2.63
C LEU A 147 -19.49 -13.79 -2.12
N ILE A 148 -20.22 -13.04 -2.96
CA ILE A 148 -21.49 -12.41 -2.57
C ILE A 148 -22.52 -13.47 -2.13
N THR A 149 -22.59 -14.58 -2.82
CA THR A 149 -23.50 -15.67 -2.47
C THR A 149 -23.22 -16.23 -1.06
N LYS A 150 -21.95 -16.31 -0.66
CA LYS A 150 -21.54 -16.85 0.66
C LYS A 150 -21.68 -15.86 1.81
N ILE A 151 -21.76 -14.56 1.52
CA ILE A 151 -21.90 -13.54 2.54
C ILE A 151 -23.31 -13.59 3.13
N GLU A 152 -23.41 -13.62 4.45
CA GLU A 152 -24.67 -13.38 5.16
C GLU A 152 -25.02 -11.89 5.02
N TYR A 153 -26.16 -11.60 4.42
CA TYR A 153 -26.63 -10.24 4.19
C TYR A 153 -28.07 -10.10 4.66
N PRO A 154 -28.42 -9.06 5.44
CA PRO A 154 -29.74 -8.93 6.05
C PRO A 154 -30.91 -8.83 5.06
N ASP A 155 -30.64 -8.30 3.86
CA ASP A 155 -31.62 -8.15 2.78
C ASP A 155 -31.28 -9.12 1.63
N GLU A 156 -31.83 -10.31 1.69
CA GLU A 156 -31.59 -11.35 0.68
C GLU A 156 -32.15 -10.97 -0.70
N GLU A 157 -33.26 -10.20 -0.77
CA GLU A 157 -33.81 -9.75 -2.07
C GLU A 157 -32.86 -8.79 -2.78
N LEU A 158 -32.27 -7.87 -2.01
CA LEU A 158 -31.26 -6.94 -2.51
C LEU A 158 -29.98 -7.67 -2.96
N LYS A 159 -29.54 -8.65 -2.18
CA LYS A 159 -28.39 -9.48 -2.50
C LYS A 159 -28.60 -10.25 -3.80
N ASP A 160 -29.78 -10.88 -3.97
CA ASP A 160 -30.12 -11.60 -5.18
C ASP A 160 -30.20 -10.67 -6.41
N LYS A 161 -30.75 -9.46 -6.23
CA LYS A 161 -30.74 -8.45 -7.28
C LYS A 161 -29.33 -8.05 -7.65
N PHE A 162 -28.47 -7.81 -6.68
CA PHE A 162 -27.07 -7.45 -6.92
C PHE A 162 -26.32 -8.57 -7.68
N ILE A 163 -26.55 -9.84 -7.33
CA ILE A 163 -26.00 -10.99 -8.04
C ILE A 163 -26.45 -10.99 -9.51
N ARG A 164 -27.76 -10.85 -9.77
CA ARG A 164 -28.29 -10.78 -11.15
C ARG A 164 -27.68 -9.63 -11.94
N ASP A 165 -27.47 -8.48 -11.31
CA ASP A 165 -26.87 -7.33 -11.98
C ASP A 165 -25.38 -7.53 -12.23
N LEU A 166 -24.63 -8.20 -11.33
CA LEU A 166 -23.25 -8.63 -11.59
C LEU A 166 -23.18 -9.56 -12.82
N GLU A 167 -24.09 -10.51 -12.92
CA GLU A 167 -24.21 -11.42 -14.06
C GLU A 167 -24.52 -10.70 -15.37
N SER A 168 -25.43 -9.71 -15.32
CA SER A 168 -25.96 -8.99 -16.49
C SER A 168 -25.08 -7.83 -16.97
N GLY A 169 -23.90 -7.59 -16.37
CA GLY A 169 -22.92 -6.64 -16.84
C GLY A 169 -22.44 -5.59 -15.84
N LEU A 170 -22.92 -5.56 -14.60
CA LEU A 170 -22.40 -4.67 -13.56
C LEU A 170 -20.93 -4.95 -13.29
N TYR A 171 -20.53 -6.24 -13.25
CA TYR A 171 -19.14 -6.65 -13.10
C TYR A 171 -18.25 -6.06 -14.19
N ASP A 172 -18.67 -6.16 -15.46
CA ASP A 172 -17.86 -5.72 -16.59
C ASP A 172 -17.71 -4.19 -16.66
N ARG A 173 -18.78 -3.47 -16.32
CA ARG A 173 -18.76 -1.99 -16.25
C ARG A 173 -17.89 -1.45 -15.12
N HIS A 174 -17.79 -2.17 -14.00
CA HIS A 174 -17.07 -1.75 -12.79
C HIS A 174 -16.01 -2.78 -12.38
N LYS A 175 -15.33 -3.37 -13.37
CA LYS A 175 -14.40 -4.48 -13.16
C LYS A 175 -13.33 -4.17 -12.11
N SER A 176 -12.78 -2.96 -12.09
CA SER A 176 -11.76 -2.52 -11.12
C SER A 176 -12.23 -2.60 -9.67
N PHE A 177 -13.53 -2.40 -9.42
CA PHE A 177 -14.12 -2.53 -8.09
C PHE A 177 -14.63 -3.95 -7.83
N ALA A 178 -15.39 -4.49 -8.77
CA ALA A 178 -16.05 -5.78 -8.61
C ALA A 178 -15.08 -6.96 -8.54
N SER A 179 -13.86 -6.81 -9.09
CA SER A 179 -12.80 -7.81 -8.99
C SER A 179 -11.97 -7.74 -7.70
N ASN A 180 -12.22 -6.75 -6.84
CA ASN A 180 -11.59 -6.64 -5.53
C ASN A 180 -12.60 -7.01 -4.42
N PRO A 181 -12.33 -8.02 -3.59
CA PRO A 181 -13.28 -8.51 -2.58
C PRO A 181 -13.83 -7.44 -1.64
N LEU A 182 -12.95 -6.52 -1.19
CA LEU A 182 -13.36 -5.44 -0.31
C LEU A 182 -14.28 -4.47 -1.02
N LEU A 183 -13.87 -3.99 -2.19
CA LEU A 183 -14.63 -3.00 -2.94
C LEU A 183 -15.97 -3.58 -3.40
N LEU A 184 -16.01 -4.87 -3.72
CA LEU A 184 -17.23 -5.60 -4.04
C LEU A 184 -18.22 -5.63 -2.85
N ASN A 185 -17.72 -5.87 -1.63
CA ASN A 185 -18.55 -5.80 -0.41
C ASN A 185 -19.10 -4.40 -0.17
N ILE A 186 -18.29 -3.37 -0.39
CA ILE A 186 -18.74 -1.98 -0.31
C ILE A 186 -19.77 -1.68 -1.40
N MET A 187 -19.58 -2.19 -2.63
CA MET A 187 -20.59 -2.08 -3.69
C MET A 187 -21.94 -2.66 -3.27
N LEU A 188 -21.96 -3.86 -2.70
CA LEU A 188 -23.20 -4.46 -2.17
C LEU A 188 -23.84 -3.57 -1.10
N SER A 189 -23.03 -3.10 -0.14
CA SER A 189 -23.52 -2.26 0.97
C SER A 189 -24.15 -0.95 0.51
N THR A 190 -23.69 -0.40 -0.62
CA THR A 190 -24.14 0.87 -1.18
C THR A 190 -25.11 0.74 -2.36
N TYR A 191 -25.36 -0.48 -2.81
CA TYR A 191 -26.03 -0.78 -4.06
C TYR A 191 -27.45 -0.19 -4.20
N ASN A 192 -28.19 -0.11 -3.10
CA ASN A 192 -29.56 0.40 -3.13
C ASN A 192 -29.66 1.94 -3.13
N ASP A 193 -28.59 2.63 -2.74
CA ASP A 193 -28.65 4.07 -2.48
C ASP A 193 -28.18 4.94 -3.66
N TYR A 194 -27.44 4.35 -4.60
CA TYR A 194 -26.90 5.08 -5.73
C TYR A 194 -27.26 4.45 -7.07
N ALA A 195 -27.86 5.25 -7.96
CA ALA A 195 -28.23 4.82 -9.31
C ALA A 195 -27.03 4.45 -10.20
N LYS A 196 -25.83 4.91 -9.84
CA LYS A 196 -24.56 4.62 -10.57
C LYS A 196 -23.39 4.53 -9.59
N ILE A 197 -22.58 3.48 -9.73
CA ILE A 197 -21.31 3.33 -9.02
C ILE A 197 -20.27 4.22 -9.71
N PRO A 198 -19.56 5.11 -8.98
CA PRO A 198 -18.55 5.98 -9.55
C PRO A 198 -17.37 5.20 -10.13
N GLN A 199 -16.78 5.73 -11.21
CA GLN A 199 -15.55 5.15 -11.76
C GLN A 199 -14.30 5.54 -10.97
N LYS A 200 -14.30 6.72 -10.35
CA LYS A 200 -13.19 7.24 -9.55
C LYS A 200 -13.22 6.70 -8.13
N LEU A 201 -12.07 6.24 -7.66
CA LEU A 201 -11.93 5.57 -6.35
C LEU A 201 -12.36 6.49 -5.18
N HIS A 202 -11.96 7.75 -5.19
CA HIS A 202 -12.32 8.69 -4.14
C HIS A 202 -13.83 8.97 -4.07
N LEU A 203 -14.53 9.05 -5.22
CA LEU A 203 -15.97 9.23 -5.25
C LEU A 203 -16.70 7.98 -4.71
N PHE A 204 -16.15 6.80 -4.97
CA PHE A 204 -16.69 5.56 -4.43
C PHE A 204 -16.60 5.53 -2.89
N TYR A 205 -15.44 5.85 -2.30
CA TYR A 205 -15.31 5.93 -0.84
C TYR A 205 -16.18 7.03 -0.23
N TYR A 206 -16.30 8.17 -0.90
CA TYR A 206 -17.21 9.24 -0.48
C TYR A 206 -18.64 8.74 -0.40
N GLN A 207 -19.15 8.13 -1.48
CA GLN A 207 -20.51 7.62 -1.55
C GLN A 207 -20.74 6.48 -0.55
N ALA A 208 -19.78 5.56 -0.42
CA ALA A 208 -19.84 4.47 0.53
C ALA A 208 -19.99 5.00 1.97
N PHE A 209 -19.16 5.95 2.36
CA PHE A 209 -19.20 6.54 3.70
C PHE A 209 -20.46 7.38 3.91
N ASP A 210 -20.87 8.16 2.93
CA ASP A 210 -22.09 8.95 2.98
C ASP A 210 -23.34 8.08 3.13
N THR A 211 -23.41 6.96 2.41
CA THR A 211 -24.46 5.95 2.56
C THR A 211 -24.49 5.37 3.96
N MET A 212 -23.32 4.97 4.48
CA MET A 212 -23.23 4.43 5.83
C MET A 212 -23.70 5.44 6.89
N LEU A 213 -23.38 6.72 6.73
CA LEU A 213 -23.88 7.79 7.60
C LEU A 213 -25.39 8.04 7.43
N SER A 214 -25.88 8.20 6.18
CA SER A 214 -27.28 8.57 5.90
C SER A 214 -28.26 7.43 6.20
N LYS A 215 -27.84 6.16 6.07
CA LYS A 215 -28.69 5.02 6.46
C LYS A 215 -29.05 5.04 7.95
N HIS A 216 -28.29 5.77 8.76
CA HIS A 216 -28.61 5.97 10.17
C HIS A 216 -29.71 7.02 10.39
N ASP A 217 -29.87 7.99 9.48
CA ASP A 217 -30.88 9.05 9.59
C ASP A 217 -32.28 8.64 9.05
N ALA A 218 -32.34 7.72 8.09
CA ALA A 218 -33.54 7.56 7.24
C ALA A 218 -34.54 6.45 7.64
N THR A 219 -34.26 5.56 8.61
CA THR A 219 -35.20 4.45 8.95
C THR A 219 -35.41 4.24 10.43
N LYS A 220 -36.58 4.65 10.89
CA LYS A 220 -37.00 4.71 12.30
C LYS A 220 -37.26 3.37 13.02
N SER A 221 -37.08 2.22 12.43
CA SER A 221 -37.56 0.98 13.08
C SER A 221 -36.49 -0.02 13.55
N TYR A 222 -35.22 0.02 13.09
CA TYR A 222 -34.19 -0.94 13.56
C TYR A 222 -32.72 -0.47 13.42
N ARG A 223 -32.45 0.83 13.26
CA ARG A 223 -31.08 1.33 13.08
C ARG A 223 -30.58 2.07 14.31
N ARG A 224 -29.34 1.81 14.69
CA ARG A 224 -28.68 2.45 15.82
C ARG A 224 -28.46 3.93 15.47
N LYS A 225 -29.10 4.84 16.21
CA LYS A 225 -28.87 6.28 16.12
C LYS A 225 -27.41 6.59 16.44
N LEU A 226 -26.78 7.49 15.69
CA LEU A 226 -25.44 7.99 16.03
C LEU A 226 -25.48 8.61 17.44
N LEU A 227 -24.60 8.14 18.32
CA LEU A 227 -24.51 8.64 19.69
C LEU A 227 -23.78 9.98 19.78
N SER A 228 -22.94 10.28 18.78
CA SER A 228 -22.18 11.53 18.76
C SER A 228 -23.02 12.77 18.49
N ASP A 229 -24.23 12.60 17.95
CA ASP A 229 -25.16 13.69 17.57
C ASP A 229 -24.52 14.79 16.70
N LEU A 230 -23.51 14.43 15.91
CA LEU A 230 -22.80 15.31 14.98
C LEU A 230 -23.52 15.40 13.64
N SER A 231 -23.47 16.57 13.01
CA SER A 231 -23.85 16.67 11.59
C SER A 231 -22.92 15.81 10.72
N SER A 232 -23.41 15.34 9.57
CA SER A 232 -22.64 14.52 8.63
C SER A 232 -21.29 15.17 8.27
N ASP A 233 -21.29 16.48 8.02
CA ASP A 233 -20.06 17.21 7.64
C ASP A 233 -19.08 17.31 8.82
N THR A 234 -19.57 17.58 10.03
CA THR A 234 -18.72 17.60 11.23
C THR A 234 -18.17 16.23 11.53
N PHE A 235 -18.98 15.16 11.35
CA PHE A 235 -18.53 13.79 11.55
C PHE A 235 -17.40 13.41 10.56
N LYS A 236 -17.59 13.73 9.27
CA LYS A 236 -16.57 13.52 8.22
C LYS A 236 -15.28 14.29 8.55
N GLU A 237 -15.40 15.54 8.98
CA GLU A 237 -14.25 16.36 9.38
C GLU A 237 -13.52 15.75 10.57
N CYS A 238 -14.24 15.34 11.62
CA CYS A 238 -13.66 14.68 12.79
C CYS A 238 -12.93 13.40 12.41
N PHE A 239 -13.55 12.58 11.55
CA PHE A 239 -12.94 11.34 11.09
C PHE A 239 -11.71 11.59 10.20
N ALA A 240 -11.75 12.60 9.34
CA ALA A 240 -10.61 13.00 8.52
C ALA A 240 -9.41 13.46 9.37
N ILE A 241 -9.66 14.26 10.42
CA ILE A 241 -8.61 14.66 11.37
C ILE A 241 -8.05 13.44 12.11
N PHE A 242 -8.91 12.53 12.57
CA PHE A 242 -8.49 11.29 13.22
C PHE A 242 -7.62 10.45 12.30
N CYS A 243 -8.06 10.23 11.06
CA CYS A 243 -7.31 9.49 10.06
C CYS A 243 -5.95 10.13 9.77
N PHE A 244 -5.89 11.46 9.59
CA PHE A 244 -4.64 12.16 9.34
C PHE A 244 -3.64 12.04 10.51
N LEU A 245 -4.09 12.26 11.75
CA LEU A 245 -3.23 12.19 12.93
C LEU A 245 -2.72 10.77 13.22
N THR A 246 -3.53 9.76 12.95
CA THR A 246 -3.15 8.35 13.08
C THR A 246 -2.22 7.92 11.95
N TYR A 247 -2.49 8.38 10.73
CA TYR A 247 -1.66 8.13 9.58
C TYR A 247 -0.26 8.72 9.73
N GLN A 248 -0.12 9.96 10.24
CA GLN A 248 1.20 10.55 10.55
C GLN A 248 2.04 9.71 11.53
N LYS A 249 1.40 8.91 12.38
CA LYS A 249 2.07 7.99 13.30
C LYS A 249 2.26 6.59 12.72
N ALA A 250 1.85 6.36 11.48
CA ALA A 250 1.77 5.07 10.81
C ALA A 250 1.01 4.02 11.65
N LYS A 251 -0.04 4.44 12.36
CA LYS A 251 -0.85 3.57 13.21
C LYS A 251 -2.18 3.22 12.55
N THR A 252 -2.48 1.93 12.53
CA THR A 252 -3.76 1.37 12.06
C THR A 252 -4.55 0.73 13.19
N GLU A 253 -3.97 0.63 14.41
CA GLU A 253 -4.62 0.11 15.59
C GLU A 253 -4.27 0.93 16.83
N PHE A 254 -5.19 1.00 17.79
CA PHE A 254 -5.13 1.92 18.93
C PHE A 254 -5.79 1.34 20.16
N THR A 255 -5.22 1.58 21.34
CA THR A 255 -5.93 1.48 22.60
C THR A 255 -6.79 2.73 22.84
N PHE A 256 -7.78 2.66 23.73
CA PHE A 256 -8.61 3.82 24.04
C PHE A 256 -7.79 5.02 24.59
N PRO A 257 -6.80 4.82 25.49
CA PRO A 257 -5.92 5.91 25.93
C PRO A 257 -5.15 6.58 24.77
N GLU A 258 -4.68 5.80 23.78
CA GLU A 258 -3.99 6.37 22.60
C GLU A 258 -4.94 7.21 21.74
N ILE A 259 -6.18 6.77 21.61
CA ILE A 259 -7.25 7.53 20.95
C ILE A 259 -7.47 8.86 21.68
N ASP A 260 -7.57 8.86 23.01
CA ASP A 260 -7.71 10.06 23.82
C ASP A 260 -6.55 11.05 23.60
N GLU A 261 -5.31 10.56 23.56
CA GLU A 261 -4.13 11.38 23.25
C GLU A 261 -4.16 11.98 21.84
N ILE A 262 -4.74 11.27 20.86
CA ILE A 262 -4.95 11.79 19.51
C ILE A 262 -5.97 12.92 19.53
N PHE A 263 -7.07 12.74 20.26
CA PHE A 263 -8.12 13.75 20.39
C PHE A 263 -7.67 15.03 21.10
N LYS A 264 -6.70 14.96 21.99
CA LYS A 264 -6.07 16.16 22.58
C LYS A 264 -5.46 17.10 21.53
N LYS A 265 -5.12 16.57 20.34
CA LYS A 265 -4.58 17.34 19.22
C LYS A 265 -5.63 17.94 18.29
N PHE A 266 -6.90 17.61 18.50
CA PHE A 266 -7.98 18.16 17.67
C PHE A 266 -8.12 19.69 17.89
N PRO A 267 -8.61 20.42 16.88
CA PRO A 267 -8.92 21.85 17.03
C PRO A 267 -9.89 22.12 18.19
N PRO A 268 -9.71 23.21 18.96
CA PRO A 268 -10.59 23.53 20.10
C PRO A 268 -12.08 23.57 19.74
N ARG A 269 -12.44 24.06 18.54
CA ARG A 269 -13.83 24.11 18.05
C ARG A 269 -14.49 22.73 17.99
N ILE A 270 -13.72 21.69 17.70
CA ILE A 270 -14.22 20.31 17.61
C ILE A 270 -14.25 19.68 19.01
N LYS A 271 -13.22 19.90 19.82
CA LYS A 271 -13.17 19.34 21.20
C LYS A 271 -14.37 19.71 22.04
N ASN A 272 -14.92 20.93 21.83
CA ASN A 272 -16.04 21.44 22.63
C ASN A 272 -17.37 20.75 22.31
N VAL A 273 -17.49 20.10 21.14
CA VAL A 273 -18.74 19.47 20.70
C VAL A 273 -18.63 17.96 20.59
N LEU A 274 -17.42 17.41 20.62
CA LEU A 274 -17.16 16.00 20.37
C LEU A 274 -17.04 15.20 21.66
N ASN A 275 -17.95 14.25 21.87
CA ASN A 275 -17.76 13.18 22.85
C ASN A 275 -16.99 12.02 22.20
N ILE A 276 -15.78 11.76 22.68
CA ILE A 276 -14.87 10.75 22.11
C ILE A 276 -15.47 9.35 22.17
N GLY A 277 -16.05 8.97 23.31
CA GLY A 277 -16.64 7.65 23.50
C GLY A 277 -17.77 7.39 22.50
N ASN A 278 -18.67 8.37 22.35
CA ASN A 278 -19.78 8.30 21.41
C ASN A 278 -19.28 8.23 19.96
N PHE A 279 -18.27 9.02 19.60
CA PHE A 279 -17.71 9.04 18.26
C PHE A 279 -17.04 7.70 17.89
N ILE A 280 -16.24 7.13 18.80
CA ILE A 280 -15.63 5.81 18.57
C ILE A 280 -16.70 4.71 18.51
N HIS A 281 -17.71 4.78 19.35
CA HIS A 281 -18.86 3.88 19.28
C HIS A 281 -19.53 3.93 17.90
N ASP A 282 -19.72 5.13 17.34
CA ASP A 282 -20.35 5.30 16.03
C ASP A 282 -19.46 4.74 14.91
N LEU A 283 -18.15 4.97 14.96
CA LEU A 283 -17.19 4.40 14.01
C LEU A 283 -17.14 2.87 14.06
N GLU A 284 -17.27 2.29 15.26
CA GLU A 284 -17.22 0.83 15.48
C GLU A 284 -18.57 0.17 15.14
N ASN A 285 -19.64 0.64 15.77
CA ASN A 285 -20.92 -0.09 15.79
C ASN A 285 -21.91 0.40 14.74
N CYS A 286 -21.77 1.63 14.28
CA CYS A 286 -22.68 2.20 13.29
C CYS A 286 -22.10 2.13 11.88
N LEU A 287 -20.89 2.61 11.69
CA LEU A 287 -20.24 2.67 10.39
C LEU A 287 -19.35 1.45 10.08
N CYS A 288 -18.99 0.67 11.11
CA CYS A 288 -18.11 -0.50 10.99
C CYS A 288 -16.77 -0.20 10.27
N VAL A 289 -16.31 1.06 10.31
CA VAL A 289 -15.00 1.47 9.76
C VAL A 289 -13.86 1.23 10.75
N LEU A 290 -14.20 1.08 12.02
CA LEU A 290 -13.36 0.51 13.07
C LEU A 290 -13.98 -0.79 13.58
N TYR A 291 -13.17 -1.68 14.12
CA TYR A 291 -13.62 -2.82 14.91
C TYR A 291 -12.73 -2.98 16.14
N LYS A 292 -13.27 -3.60 17.18
CA LYS A 292 -12.55 -3.82 18.42
C LYS A 292 -12.10 -5.26 18.53
N GLU A 293 -10.82 -5.47 18.81
CA GLU A 293 -10.23 -6.78 19.10
C GLU A 293 -9.48 -6.72 20.43
N GLY A 294 -9.99 -7.42 21.43
CA GLY A 294 -9.50 -7.30 22.79
C GLY A 294 -9.66 -5.86 23.35
N ASN A 295 -8.56 -5.20 23.67
CA ASN A 295 -8.52 -3.80 24.12
C ASN A 295 -8.10 -2.80 23.04
N ARG A 296 -7.95 -3.23 21.78
CA ARG A 296 -7.51 -2.41 20.65
C ARG A 296 -8.62 -2.18 19.66
N TYR A 297 -8.69 -0.97 19.11
CA TYR A 297 -9.52 -0.59 17.98
C TYR A 297 -8.64 -0.63 16.71
N LYS A 298 -9.15 -1.21 15.64
CA LYS A 298 -8.45 -1.36 14.36
C LYS A 298 -9.31 -0.80 13.24
N PHE A 299 -8.69 -0.22 12.21
CA PHE A 299 -9.43 0.08 10.97
C PHE A 299 -9.90 -1.23 10.33
N SER A 300 -11.18 -1.30 9.99
CA SER A 300 -11.74 -2.42 9.22
C SER A 300 -11.00 -2.57 7.89
N HIS A 301 -10.63 -1.41 7.31
CA HIS A 301 -9.77 -1.32 6.14
C HIS A 301 -8.92 -0.06 6.17
N ARG A 302 -7.62 -0.21 5.95
CA ARG A 302 -6.68 0.90 5.84
C ARG A 302 -7.05 1.88 4.71
N SER A 303 -7.67 1.41 3.64
CA SER A 303 -8.10 2.27 2.54
C SER A 303 -9.13 3.35 2.94
N PHE A 304 -9.94 3.14 3.98
CA PHE A 304 -10.75 4.22 4.54
C PHE A 304 -9.88 5.29 5.22
N GLN A 305 -8.85 4.88 5.96
CA GLN A 305 -7.89 5.82 6.52
C GLN A 305 -7.22 6.62 5.41
N GLU A 306 -6.72 5.96 4.36
CA GLU A 306 -6.07 6.57 3.20
C GLU A 306 -6.99 7.58 2.50
N TYR A 307 -8.24 7.21 2.23
CA TYR A 307 -9.24 8.10 1.64
C TYR A 307 -9.47 9.35 2.50
N PHE A 308 -9.68 9.18 3.81
CA PHE A 308 -9.93 10.31 4.70
C PHE A 308 -8.69 11.17 4.94
N VAL A 309 -7.49 10.65 4.78
CA VAL A 309 -6.26 11.45 4.74
C VAL A 309 -6.22 12.31 3.47
N ALA A 310 -6.51 11.74 2.30
CA ALA A 310 -6.61 12.49 1.05
C ALA A 310 -7.70 13.57 1.15
N TYR A 311 -8.88 13.23 1.68
CA TYR A 311 -9.96 14.18 1.95
C TYR A 311 -9.54 15.29 2.92
N PHE A 312 -8.85 14.95 4.03
CA PHE A 312 -8.32 15.95 4.97
C PHE A 312 -7.39 16.94 4.29
N LEU A 313 -6.45 16.46 3.47
CA LEU A 313 -5.53 17.32 2.73
C LEU A 313 -6.28 18.21 1.71
N ASN A 314 -7.25 17.64 1.02
CA ASN A 314 -8.03 18.35 0.00
C ASN A 314 -8.86 19.51 0.56
N ILE A 315 -9.37 19.42 1.79
CA ILE A 315 -10.17 20.50 2.41
C ILE A 315 -9.31 21.58 3.08
N GLN A 316 -7.98 21.43 3.14
CA GLN A 316 -7.07 22.43 3.70
C GLN A 316 -6.88 23.62 2.75
N THR A 317 -6.37 24.74 3.28
CA THR A 317 -5.83 25.82 2.44
C THR A 317 -4.60 25.32 1.68
N ASP A 318 -4.27 25.95 0.54
CA ASP A 318 -3.14 25.53 -0.31
C ASP A 318 -1.82 25.46 0.44
N SER A 319 -1.53 26.45 1.30
CA SER A 319 -0.33 26.46 2.15
C SER A 319 -0.30 25.26 3.10
N LYS A 320 -1.41 24.96 3.80
CA LYS A 320 -1.50 23.82 4.72
C LYS A 320 -1.47 22.48 3.99
N MET A 321 -2.13 22.39 2.82
CA MET A 321 -2.09 21.21 1.97
C MET A 321 -0.63 20.88 1.60
N ARG A 322 0.15 21.88 1.19
CA ARG A 322 1.58 21.76 0.90
C ARG A 322 2.36 21.29 2.14
N ASP A 323 2.26 22.03 3.24
CA ASP A 323 3.04 21.76 4.46
C ASP A 323 2.76 20.36 5.02
N TYR A 324 1.51 19.95 5.06
CA TYR A 324 1.14 18.63 5.56
C TYR A 324 1.59 17.51 4.62
N SER A 325 1.45 17.70 3.32
CA SER A 325 1.89 16.73 2.31
C SER A 325 3.41 16.53 2.35
N PHE A 326 4.17 17.62 2.42
CA PHE A 326 5.64 17.55 2.52
C PHE A 326 6.08 16.81 3.79
N ARG A 327 5.48 17.11 4.94
CA ARG A 327 5.78 16.40 6.21
C ARG A 327 5.46 14.90 6.11
N LEU A 328 4.37 14.52 5.43
CA LEU A 328 4.05 13.12 5.23
C LEU A 328 5.11 12.44 4.36
N ILE A 329 5.48 13.04 3.23
CA ILE A 329 6.47 12.51 2.30
C ILE A 329 7.84 12.40 2.99
N GLU A 330 8.31 13.46 3.65
CA GLU A 330 9.61 13.50 4.33
C GLU A 330 9.69 12.54 5.52
N SER A 331 8.57 12.18 6.13
CA SER A 331 8.56 11.25 7.25
C SER A 331 9.02 9.84 6.86
N GLY A 332 8.90 9.46 5.58
CA GLY A 332 9.26 8.15 5.06
C GLY A 332 8.56 6.96 5.72
N LYS A 333 7.49 7.23 6.48
CA LYS A 333 6.79 6.18 7.25
C LYS A 333 5.84 5.33 6.41
N PHE A 334 5.64 5.72 5.16
CA PHE A 334 4.72 5.05 4.25
C PHE A 334 5.44 4.59 2.99
N SER A 335 5.11 3.39 2.55
CA SER A 335 5.49 2.92 1.22
C SER A 335 4.67 3.73 0.20
N THR A 336 5.30 4.69 -0.45
CA THR A 336 4.66 5.52 -1.47
C THR A 336 4.13 4.73 -2.66
N SER A 337 4.71 3.57 -2.94
CA SER A 337 4.30 2.67 -4.03
C SER A 337 3.01 1.90 -3.75
N ALA A 338 2.66 1.71 -2.46
CA ALA A 338 1.52 0.89 -2.06
C ALA A 338 0.34 1.70 -1.49
N ASP A 339 0.49 3.02 -1.39
CA ASP A 339 -0.43 3.91 -0.71
C ASP A 339 -1.30 4.69 -1.70
N SER A 340 -2.59 4.80 -1.41
CA SER A 340 -3.56 5.46 -2.28
C SER A 340 -3.86 6.92 -1.91
N VAL A 341 -3.21 7.49 -0.89
CA VAL A 341 -3.49 8.86 -0.40
C VAL A 341 -3.26 9.89 -1.50
N PHE A 342 -2.04 9.93 -2.04
CA PHE A 342 -1.68 10.94 -3.03
C PHE A 342 -2.34 10.72 -4.41
N PRO A 343 -2.47 9.49 -4.93
CA PRO A 343 -3.27 9.23 -6.11
C PRO A 343 -4.74 9.67 -5.95
N MET A 344 -5.38 9.41 -4.81
CA MET A 344 -6.74 9.89 -4.55
C MET A 344 -6.80 11.40 -4.40
N LEU A 345 -5.80 12.04 -3.79
CA LEU A 345 -5.73 13.50 -3.65
C LEU A 345 -5.57 14.20 -5.00
N GLU A 346 -4.72 13.67 -5.87
CA GLU A 346 -4.58 14.13 -7.26
C GLU A 346 -5.93 14.05 -7.99
N ASP A 347 -6.60 12.90 -7.90
CA ASP A 347 -7.88 12.66 -8.56
C ASP A 347 -9.03 13.51 -8.01
N MET A 348 -8.96 13.93 -6.72
CA MET A 348 -9.90 14.89 -6.11
C MET A 348 -9.72 16.33 -6.63
N SER A 349 -8.48 16.76 -6.85
CA SER A 349 -8.16 18.15 -7.21
C SER A 349 -6.81 18.27 -7.92
N THR A 350 -6.75 17.77 -9.17
CA THR A 350 -5.53 17.67 -9.98
C THR A 350 -4.74 18.98 -10.04
N GLN A 351 -5.39 20.10 -10.36
CA GLN A 351 -4.70 21.40 -10.46
C GLN A 351 -4.09 21.84 -9.12
N ARG A 352 -4.84 21.69 -8.02
CA ARG A 352 -4.34 22.05 -6.69
C ARG A 352 -3.19 21.15 -6.26
N PHE A 353 -3.28 19.85 -6.55
CA PHE A 353 -2.25 18.88 -6.29
C PHE A 353 -0.96 19.23 -7.04
N ASN A 354 -1.06 19.50 -8.34
CA ASN A 354 0.08 19.87 -9.15
C ASN A 354 0.75 21.16 -8.66
N ASN A 355 -0.03 22.21 -8.39
CA ASN A 355 0.48 23.51 -7.96
C ASN A 355 1.09 23.48 -6.54
N ASN A 356 0.51 22.73 -5.63
CA ASN A 356 0.89 22.81 -4.22
C ASN A 356 1.80 21.68 -3.79
N ILE A 357 1.85 20.57 -4.52
CA ILE A 357 2.62 19.40 -4.12
C ILE A 357 3.64 19.04 -5.19
N LEU A 358 3.20 18.68 -6.39
CA LEU A 358 4.05 18.04 -7.37
C LEU A 358 5.12 18.99 -7.94
N ILE A 359 4.72 20.19 -8.40
CA ILE A 359 5.68 21.20 -8.91
C ILE A 359 6.66 21.62 -7.82
N PRO A 360 6.23 22.00 -6.60
CA PRO A 360 7.18 22.33 -5.53
C PRO A 360 8.09 21.17 -5.11
N LEU A 361 7.65 19.91 -5.22
CA LEU A 361 8.52 18.76 -4.97
C LEU A 361 9.61 18.63 -6.04
N LEU A 362 9.24 18.82 -7.30
CA LEU A 362 10.18 18.82 -8.43
C LEU A 362 11.16 19.99 -8.33
N ASP A 363 10.68 21.19 -7.94
CA ASP A 363 11.52 22.35 -7.68
C ASP A 363 12.58 22.03 -6.60
N LYS A 364 12.13 21.47 -5.48
CA LYS A 364 13.01 21.07 -4.38
C LYS A 364 14.00 19.97 -4.79
N PHE A 365 13.57 19.03 -5.63
CA PHE A 365 14.44 17.99 -6.16
C PHE A 365 15.54 18.57 -7.07
N GLU A 366 15.19 19.54 -7.91
CA GLU A 366 16.09 20.19 -8.84
C GLU A 366 16.94 21.34 -8.22
N GLU A 367 16.67 21.71 -6.97
CA GLU A 367 17.31 22.85 -6.28
C GLU A 367 18.86 22.74 -6.22
N SER A 368 19.39 21.52 -6.16
CA SER A 368 20.82 21.26 -6.12
C SER A 368 21.48 21.10 -7.49
N LYS A 369 20.70 21.17 -8.59
CA LYS A 369 21.21 21.08 -9.95
C LYS A 369 21.96 22.35 -10.34
N SER A 370 23.17 22.21 -10.92
CA SER A 370 23.88 23.35 -11.51
C SER A 370 23.30 23.74 -12.88
N ASP A 371 23.44 25.02 -13.26
CA ASP A 371 22.92 25.52 -14.55
C ASP A 371 23.57 24.83 -15.77
N GLU A 372 24.81 24.35 -15.63
CA GLU A 372 25.58 23.66 -16.69
C GLU A 372 25.30 22.17 -16.78
N GLU A 373 24.61 21.58 -15.78
CA GLU A 373 24.34 20.15 -15.71
C GLU A 373 23.16 19.77 -16.58
N ASP A 374 23.32 18.73 -17.40
CA ASP A 374 22.21 18.17 -18.19
C ASP A 374 21.13 17.59 -17.28
N LEU A 375 19.89 17.95 -17.50
CA LEU A 375 18.78 17.55 -16.63
C LEU A 375 18.59 16.03 -16.60
N PHE A 376 18.79 15.34 -17.73
CA PHE A 376 18.68 13.90 -17.80
C PHE A 376 19.79 13.21 -16.97
N GLU A 377 21.02 13.70 -17.07
CA GLU A 377 22.15 13.19 -16.29
C GLU A 377 21.95 13.45 -14.81
N TYR A 378 21.44 14.65 -14.44
CA TYR A 378 21.08 14.97 -13.06
C TYR A 378 20.05 13.98 -12.50
N TYR A 379 19.01 13.64 -13.28
CA TYR A 379 18.00 12.69 -12.87
C TYR A 379 18.58 11.29 -12.69
N ILE A 380 19.45 10.83 -13.60
CA ILE A 380 20.13 9.53 -13.49
C ILE A 380 21.00 9.46 -12.21
N LEU A 381 21.75 10.51 -11.89
CA LEU A 381 22.63 10.55 -10.71
C LEU A 381 21.84 10.62 -9.38
N ASN A 382 20.69 11.26 -9.41
CA ASN A 382 19.94 11.55 -8.19
C ASN A 382 18.77 10.61 -7.96
N PHE A 383 18.28 9.91 -8.98
CA PHE A 383 17.45 8.73 -8.76
C PHE A 383 18.34 7.52 -8.44
N PRO A 384 17.98 6.74 -7.44
CA PRO A 384 18.75 5.55 -7.06
C PRO A 384 18.46 4.42 -8.02
N VAL A 385 19.15 4.38 -9.13
CA VAL A 385 18.93 3.38 -10.18
C VAL A 385 20.14 2.49 -10.28
N LYS A 386 20.00 1.20 -9.93
CA LYS A 386 20.88 0.17 -10.46
C LYS A 386 20.31 -0.30 -11.79
N ILE A 387 21.07 -0.09 -12.85
CA ILE A 387 20.71 -0.52 -14.19
C ILE A 387 21.30 -1.92 -14.38
N ILE A 388 20.45 -2.93 -14.56
CA ILE A 388 20.89 -4.27 -14.88
C ILE A 388 20.29 -4.64 -16.25
N VAL A 389 21.15 -4.95 -17.21
CA VAL A 389 20.74 -5.41 -18.53
C VAL A 389 20.77 -6.93 -18.54
N ASN A 390 19.62 -7.58 -18.68
CA ASN A 390 19.50 -9.03 -18.73
C ASN A 390 19.40 -9.53 -20.17
N SER A 391 19.92 -10.73 -20.43
CA SER A 391 19.94 -11.34 -21.77
C SER A 391 18.70 -12.14 -22.14
N ASP A 392 17.74 -12.31 -21.22
CA ASP A 392 16.57 -13.14 -21.46
C ASP A 392 15.56 -12.43 -22.38
N SER A 393 15.39 -13.04 -23.55
CA SER A 393 14.64 -12.52 -24.69
C SER A 393 13.11 -12.58 -24.53
N ASN A 394 12.58 -13.07 -23.40
CA ASN A 394 11.16 -13.43 -23.38
C ASN A 394 10.22 -12.54 -22.56
N ASN A 395 10.64 -11.62 -21.69
CA ASN A 395 9.66 -10.73 -21.05
C ASN A 395 10.11 -9.36 -20.53
N THR A 396 11.37 -9.13 -20.18
CA THR A 396 11.88 -7.78 -19.83
C THR A 396 13.39 -7.72 -19.98
N PRO A 397 13.92 -7.28 -21.14
CA PRO A 397 15.35 -7.26 -21.38
C PRO A 397 16.12 -6.22 -20.54
N LEU A 398 15.44 -5.36 -19.85
CA LEU A 398 16.01 -4.34 -18.95
C LEU A 398 15.28 -4.40 -17.63
N SER A 399 15.98 -4.72 -16.56
CA SER A 399 15.50 -4.55 -15.22
C SER A 399 16.17 -3.33 -14.57
N LEU A 400 15.37 -2.45 -14.01
CA LEU A 400 15.84 -1.37 -13.15
C LEU A 400 15.83 -1.87 -11.72
N GLY A 401 17.00 -2.04 -11.16
CA GLY A 401 17.15 -2.25 -9.72
C GLY A 401 17.31 -0.91 -9.02
N PHE A 402 16.53 -0.65 -7.99
CA PHE A 402 16.73 0.52 -7.13
C PHE A 402 17.61 0.17 -5.96
N THR A 403 18.75 0.87 -5.83
CA THR A 403 19.40 0.94 -4.55
C THR A 403 18.59 1.88 -3.66
N HIS A 404 18.39 1.48 -2.43
CA HIS A 404 17.66 2.24 -1.44
C HIS A 404 18.15 3.67 -1.33
N VAL A 405 17.27 4.61 -1.62
CA VAL A 405 17.51 6.03 -1.37
C VAL A 405 17.19 6.30 0.08
N LYS A 406 18.16 6.86 0.77
CA LYS A 406 17.92 7.43 2.10
C LYS A 406 17.03 8.68 2.06
N ASP A 407 16.66 9.12 0.87
CA ASP A 407 15.89 10.35 0.64
C ASP A 407 14.45 10.00 0.27
N ASN A 408 13.56 10.26 1.20
CA ASN A 408 12.12 9.97 1.08
C ASN A 408 11.43 10.79 -0.02
N LEU A 409 11.93 12.01 -0.29
CA LEU A 409 11.43 12.88 -1.33
C LEU A 409 11.70 12.29 -2.72
N LYS A 410 12.95 11.86 -2.95
CA LYS A 410 13.34 11.22 -4.22
C LYS A 410 12.57 9.93 -4.44
N SER A 411 12.41 9.11 -3.39
CA SER A 411 11.60 7.91 -3.44
C SER A 411 10.15 8.20 -3.81
N PHE A 412 9.55 9.23 -3.20
CA PHE A 412 8.17 9.62 -3.50
C PHE A 412 8.02 10.05 -4.97
N ILE A 413 8.87 10.96 -5.45
CA ILE A 413 8.83 11.43 -6.84
C ILE A 413 8.91 10.24 -7.79
N TYR A 414 9.85 9.34 -7.58
CA TYR A 414 9.99 8.17 -8.43
C TYR A 414 8.74 7.30 -8.46
N TYR A 415 8.23 6.89 -7.30
CA TYR A 415 7.06 5.99 -7.22
C TYR A 415 5.78 6.63 -7.71
N PHE A 416 5.60 7.92 -7.44
CA PHE A 416 4.44 8.64 -7.93
C PHE A 416 4.41 8.66 -9.45
N PHE A 417 5.55 8.96 -10.09
CA PHE A 417 5.66 8.93 -11.54
C PHE A 417 5.62 7.52 -12.11
N ASP A 418 6.14 6.52 -11.41
CA ASP A 418 6.02 5.12 -11.82
C ASP A 418 4.57 4.67 -11.95
N SER A 419 3.71 5.15 -11.07
CA SER A 419 2.28 4.83 -11.07
C SER A 419 1.45 5.61 -12.10
N THR A 420 1.93 6.78 -12.57
CA THR A 420 1.17 7.68 -13.46
C THR A 420 1.52 7.54 -14.94
N ILE A 421 2.65 6.90 -15.29
CA ILE A 421 3.08 6.73 -16.67
C ILE A 421 2.44 5.48 -17.27
N ASP A 422 1.77 5.66 -18.42
CA ASP A 422 1.27 4.54 -19.22
C ASP A 422 2.43 3.80 -19.92
N TYR A 423 2.77 2.64 -19.36
CA TYR A 423 3.85 1.79 -19.90
C TYR A 423 3.53 1.14 -21.23
N THR A 424 2.31 1.15 -21.70
CA THR A 424 1.92 0.46 -22.95
C THR A 424 2.63 1.07 -24.15
N SER A 425 2.86 2.38 -24.14
CA SER A 425 3.58 3.10 -25.21
C SER A 425 5.07 2.77 -25.27
N TYR A 426 5.68 2.34 -24.17
CA TYR A 426 7.12 2.04 -24.11
C TYR A 426 7.47 0.58 -24.43
N ARG A 427 6.48 -0.33 -24.42
CA ARG A 427 6.71 -1.76 -24.74
C ARG A 427 7.18 -2.03 -26.17
N THR A 428 7.00 -1.08 -27.06
CA THR A 428 7.41 -1.17 -28.46
C THR A 428 8.83 -0.70 -28.72
N ILE A 429 9.54 -0.16 -27.70
CA ILE A 429 10.90 0.36 -27.86
C ILE A 429 11.87 -0.80 -27.97
N ASP A 430 12.69 -0.78 -29.06
CA ASP A 430 13.72 -1.78 -29.31
C ASP A 430 14.95 -1.52 -28.42
N ASN A 431 15.26 -2.46 -27.55
CA ASN A 431 16.44 -2.41 -26.70
C ASN A 431 17.63 -3.23 -27.24
N ASN A 432 17.52 -3.81 -28.45
CA ASN A 432 18.52 -4.75 -28.98
C ASN A 432 19.93 -4.13 -29.08
N SER A 433 20.03 -2.85 -29.45
CA SER A 433 21.31 -2.16 -29.53
C SER A 433 22.01 -2.04 -28.18
N LEU A 434 21.27 -1.69 -27.13
CA LEU A 434 21.80 -1.62 -25.77
C LEU A 434 22.22 -3.02 -25.26
N ILE A 435 21.40 -4.03 -25.50
CA ILE A 435 21.69 -5.42 -25.13
C ILE A 435 22.95 -5.93 -25.85
N SER A 436 23.08 -5.64 -27.14
CA SER A 436 24.27 -6.01 -27.92
C SER A 436 25.53 -5.36 -27.35
N PHE A 437 25.50 -4.06 -27.14
CA PHE A 437 26.60 -3.33 -26.52
C PHE A 437 27.00 -3.92 -25.15
N CYS A 438 26.01 -4.23 -24.30
CA CYS A 438 26.28 -4.82 -22.98
C CYS A 438 26.85 -6.25 -23.08
N LYS A 439 26.45 -7.05 -24.10
CA LYS A 439 27.04 -8.36 -24.36
C LYS A 439 28.52 -8.23 -24.76
N ASP A 440 28.81 -7.34 -25.71
CA ASP A 440 30.15 -7.14 -26.25
C ASP A 440 31.13 -6.61 -25.17
N ASN A 441 30.62 -5.85 -24.19
CA ASN A 441 31.39 -5.30 -23.09
C ASN A 441 31.30 -6.11 -21.79
N ASN A 442 30.70 -7.31 -21.80
CA ASN A 442 30.57 -8.20 -20.65
C ASN A 442 29.86 -7.57 -19.42
N LEU A 443 28.81 -6.74 -19.70
CA LEU A 443 27.99 -6.02 -18.73
C LEU A 443 26.66 -6.72 -18.45
N ILE A 444 26.30 -7.78 -19.19
CA ILE A 444 25.04 -8.52 -18.98
C ILE A 444 24.98 -9.11 -17.57
N GLY A 445 23.86 -8.89 -16.89
CA GLY A 445 23.62 -9.35 -15.52
C GLY A 445 24.43 -8.63 -14.43
N LYS A 446 25.22 -7.63 -14.80
CA LYS A 446 25.99 -6.81 -13.87
C LYS A 446 25.31 -5.46 -13.64
N PRO A 447 25.33 -4.94 -12.41
CA PRO A 447 24.87 -3.58 -12.17
C PRO A 447 25.80 -2.58 -12.85
N ILE A 448 25.20 -1.61 -13.54
CA ILE A 448 25.88 -0.45 -14.12
C ILE A 448 25.55 0.74 -13.20
N GLU A 449 26.58 1.31 -12.59
CA GLU A 449 26.39 2.47 -11.72
C GLU A 449 26.11 3.74 -12.57
N PRO A 450 25.31 4.70 -12.09
CA PRO A 450 24.96 5.92 -12.81
C PRO A 450 26.18 6.70 -13.33
N GLU A 451 27.22 6.80 -12.53
CA GLU A 451 28.45 7.50 -12.87
C GLU A 451 29.23 6.82 -14.01
N GLU A 452 29.17 5.48 -14.10
CA GLU A 452 29.79 4.72 -15.20
C GLU A 452 29.01 4.92 -16.49
N LEU A 453 27.66 4.95 -16.38
CA LEU A 453 26.78 5.19 -17.50
C LEU A 453 27.05 6.57 -18.13
N ILE A 454 27.17 7.63 -17.33
CA ILE A 454 27.39 9.00 -17.80
C ILE A 454 28.78 9.17 -18.41
N LYS A 455 29.80 8.52 -17.86
CA LYS A 455 31.17 8.59 -18.41
C LYS A 455 31.31 7.94 -19.78
N ASN A 456 30.48 6.95 -20.11
CA ASN A 456 30.50 6.26 -21.40
C ASN A 456 29.40 6.83 -22.29
N LYS A 457 29.79 7.79 -23.18
CA LYS A 457 28.83 8.48 -24.07
C LYS A 457 28.06 7.54 -24.99
N GLU A 458 28.66 6.48 -25.49
CA GLU A 458 27.99 5.51 -26.37
C GLU A 458 26.93 4.73 -25.56
N LEU A 459 27.29 4.25 -24.39
CA LEU A 459 26.37 3.55 -23.50
C LEU A 459 25.22 4.48 -23.06
N LEU A 460 25.52 5.75 -22.73
CA LEU A 460 24.51 6.74 -22.34
C LEU A 460 23.53 7.02 -23.49
N ASP A 461 24.01 7.16 -24.75
CA ASP A 461 23.15 7.38 -25.91
C ASP A 461 22.24 6.18 -26.20
N LEU A 462 22.76 4.97 -26.03
CA LEU A 462 21.97 3.74 -26.15
C LEU A 462 20.94 3.62 -25.02
N PHE A 463 21.36 3.97 -23.81
CA PHE A 463 20.46 3.99 -22.66
C PHE A 463 19.35 5.04 -22.81
N LYS A 464 19.65 6.26 -23.27
CA LYS A 464 18.63 7.30 -23.56
C LYS A 464 17.56 6.80 -24.53
N LYS A 465 17.93 5.97 -25.49
CA LYS A 465 17.00 5.37 -26.49
C LYS A 465 16.19 4.18 -25.93
N SER A 466 16.63 3.56 -24.84
CA SER A 466 15.93 2.44 -24.21
C SER A 466 14.60 2.90 -23.59
N TRP A 467 13.69 1.95 -23.33
CA TRP A 467 12.42 2.27 -22.69
C TRP A 467 12.59 2.94 -21.32
N VAL A 468 13.64 2.56 -20.58
CA VAL A 468 13.97 3.16 -19.29
C VAL A 468 14.49 4.58 -19.45
N GLY A 469 15.39 4.81 -20.40
CA GLY A 469 15.92 6.13 -20.72
C GLY A 469 14.79 7.07 -21.19
N GLN A 470 13.89 6.59 -22.03
CA GLN A 470 12.72 7.36 -22.47
C GLN A 470 11.78 7.70 -21.32
N LYS A 471 11.64 6.80 -20.35
CA LYS A 471 10.90 7.07 -19.13
C LYS A 471 11.53 8.22 -18.32
N ILE A 472 12.85 8.18 -18.09
CA ILE A 472 13.56 9.26 -17.39
C ILE A 472 13.45 10.57 -18.19
N LEU A 473 13.58 10.53 -19.51
CA LEU A 473 13.36 11.70 -20.37
C LEU A 473 11.95 12.28 -20.22
N SER A 474 10.93 11.44 -20.16
CA SER A 474 9.56 11.92 -19.94
C SER A 474 9.40 12.61 -18.59
N LEU A 475 10.11 12.15 -17.54
CA LEU A 475 10.12 12.79 -16.23
C LEU A 475 10.76 14.18 -16.29
N THR A 476 11.87 14.34 -17.02
CA THR A 476 12.53 15.65 -17.16
C THR A 476 11.66 16.70 -17.85
N HIS A 477 10.77 16.29 -18.76
CA HIS A 477 9.84 17.17 -19.45
C HIS A 477 8.48 17.35 -18.73
N TYR A 478 8.21 16.49 -17.76
CA TYR A 478 6.89 16.44 -17.12
C TYR A 478 6.56 17.73 -16.35
N LYS A 479 7.52 18.30 -15.63
CA LYS A 479 7.35 19.57 -14.93
C LYS A 479 6.97 20.70 -15.89
N GLN A 480 7.64 20.82 -17.02
CA GLN A 480 7.35 21.82 -18.02
C GLN A 480 5.93 21.62 -18.61
N LYS A 481 5.57 20.38 -18.90
CA LYS A 481 4.22 20.04 -19.36
C LYS A 481 3.16 20.40 -18.31
N LEU A 482 3.37 20.09 -17.01
CA LEU A 482 2.45 20.50 -15.94
C LEU A 482 2.25 22.00 -15.89
N ILE A 483 3.34 22.79 -16.06
CA ILE A 483 3.29 24.24 -16.06
C ILE A 483 2.54 24.78 -17.29
N GLU A 484 2.66 24.12 -18.43
CA GLU A 484 1.94 24.46 -19.66
C GLU A 484 0.44 24.14 -19.52
N ASP A 485 0.09 22.94 -19.05
CA ASP A 485 -1.29 22.51 -18.80
C ASP A 485 -2.04 23.38 -17.78
N LEU A 486 -1.31 24.09 -16.89
CA LEU A 486 -1.91 25.04 -15.93
C LEU A 486 -2.15 26.43 -16.52
N LYS A 487 -1.63 26.74 -17.72
CA LYS A 487 -1.83 28.02 -18.41
C LYS A 487 -3.03 28.01 -19.34
N GLU A 488 -3.50 26.81 -19.70
CA GLU A 488 -4.75 26.57 -20.46
C GLU A 488 -5.96 26.50 -19.51
#